data_3e4ccc16ac082e68a1d3f872000dd93f
#
_entry.id   3e4ccc16ac082e68a1d3f872000dd93f
#
_cell.length_a   1.000
_cell.length_b   1.000
_cell.length_c   1.000
_cell.angle_alpha   90.00
_cell.angle_beta   90.00
_cell.angle_gamma   90.00
#
_symmetry.space_group_name_H-M   'P 1'
#
loop_
_entity.id
_entity.type
_entity.pdbx_description
1 polymer ?
#
loop_
_entity_poly.entity_id
_entity_poly.type
_entity_poly.pdbx_seq_one_letter_code
_entity_poly.pdbx_strand_id
1 'polypeptide(L)'
;MYKENTTPLVSIIIPCYNYGQYIEKCIQSALDQTYDRIEVIVVDNGSIDNSLEKINLFSNNKKVKIIELKENIPPGTEGKSAVGIAIKNSSGGYISILYADDWYLKSKIKKQIDLFNKLPSSDGVVYCHGYRYIESVGELTR
;
A
#
# COMPACT_ATOMS: atom_id res chain seq x y z
N MET A 1 21.84 14.12 -13.99
CA MET A 1 20.69 14.96 -14.39
C MET A 1 19.62 14.77 -13.33
N TYR A 2 19.10 15.84 -12.72
CA TYR A 2 18.00 15.74 -11.77
C TYR A 2 16.70 15.49 -12.52
N LYS A 3 15.77 14.73 -11.90
CA LYS A 3 14.41 14.54 -12.42
C LYS A 3 13.69 15.89 -12.47
N GLU A 4 12.93 16.13 -13.52
CA GLU A 4 12.00 17.27 -13.52
C GLU A 4 11.00 17.12 -12.35
N ASN A 5 10.55 18.24 -11.80
CA ASN A 5 9.55 18.23 -10.73
C ASN A 5 8.22 17.69 -11.27
N THR A 6 7.99 16.40 -11.10
CA THR A 6 6.84 15.68 -11.62
C THR A 6 5.86 15.29 -10.52
N THR A 7 4.61 15.07 -10.91
CA THR A 7 3.57 14.51 -10.04
C THR A 7 3.16 13.12 -10.56
N PRO A 8 4.02 12.10 -10.41
CA PRO A 8 3.75 10.76 -10.92
C PRO A 8 2.59 10.09 -10.19
N LEU A 9 1.92 9.14 -10.84
CA LEU A 9 0.98 8.26 -10.17
C LEU A 9 1.75 7.28 -9.28
N VAL A 10 1.30 7.11 -8.05
CA VAL A 10 1.85 6.14 -7.09
C VAL A 10 0.82 5.04 -6.85
N SER A 11 1.21 3.79 -7.08
CA SER A 11 0.40 2.62 -6.76
C SER A 11 0.73 2.15 -5.35
N ILE A 12 -0.22 2.27 -4.42
CA ILE A 12 -0.12 1.73 -3.07
C ILE A 12 -0.68 0.31 -3.10
N ILE A 13 0.16 -0.66 -2.81
CA ILE A 13 -0.16 -2.09 -2.87
C ILE A 13 -0.39 -2.61 -1.46
N ILE A 14 -1.55 -3.23 -1.25
CA ILE A 14 -1.96 -3.79 0.05
C ILE A 14 -2.26 -5.28 -0.13
N PRO A 15 -1.30 -6.18 0.16
CA PRO A 15 -1.59 -7.60 0.29
C PRO A 15 -2.28 -7.89 1.62
N CYS A 16 -3.36 -8.63 1.60
CA CYS A 16 -4.14 -9.00 2.78
C CYS A 16 -4.39 -10.51 2.82
N TYR A 17 -4.21 -11.11 4.00
CA TYR A 17 -4.64 -12.47 4.30
C TYR A 17 -4.98 -12.62 5.78
N ASN A 18 -6.27 -12.70 6.12
CA ASN A 18 -6.78 -12.80 7.49
C ASN A 18 -6.38 -11.63 8.41
N TYR A 19 -6.52 -10.40 7.91
CA TYR A 19 -6.29 -9.16 8.66
C TYR A 19 -7.54 -8.30 8.81
N GLY A 20 -8.71 -8.93 8.94
CA GLY A 20 -9.99 -8.24 9.03
C GLY A 20 -10.06 -7.17 10.12
N GLN A 21 -9.34 -7.34 11.22
CA GLN A 21 -9.32 -6.34 12.31
C GLN A 21 -8.54 -5.06 11.95
N TYR A 22 -7.62 -5.08 10.96
CA TYR A 22 -6.74 -3.94 10.64
C TYR A 22 -6.97 -3.36 9.25
N ILE A 23 -7.46 -4.16 8.29
CA ILE A 23 -7.47 -3.82 6.87
C ILE A 23 -8.22 -2.53 6.55
N GLU A 24 -9.31 -2.25 7.26
CA GLU A 24 -10.09 -1.03 7.05
C GLU A 24 -9.26 0.23 7.36
N LYS A 25 -8.56 0.25 8.51
CA LYS A 25 -7.65 1.34 8.89
C LYS A 25 -6.48 1.46 7.92
N CYS A 26 -5.95 0.34 7.47
CA CYS A 26 -4.88 0.27 6.48
C CYS A 26 -5.28 0.96 5.18
N ILE A 27 -6.39 0.55 4.56
CA ILE A 27 -6.91 1.13 3.30
C ILE A 27 -7.23 2.61 3.48
N GLN A 28 -7.90 2.98 4.58
CA GLN A 28 -8.25 4.37 4.85
C GLN A 28 -6.99 5.24 4.95
N SER A 29 -5.94 4.77 5.59
CA SER A 29 -4.67 5.50 5.71
C SER A 29 -3.97 5.74 4.36
N ALA A 30 -4.14 4.81 3.41
CA ALA A 30 -3.66 4.97 2.05
C ALA A 30 -4.48 6.03 1.29
N LEU A 31 -5.79 6.06 1.49
CA LEU A 31 -6.68 7.04 0.86
C LEU A 31 -6.52 8.46 1.44
N ASP A 32 -6.16 8.57 2.72
CA ASP A 32 -5.97 9.85 3.44
C ASP A 32 -4.61 10.52 3.15
N GLN A 33 -3.84 10.03 2.18
CA GLN A 33 -2.58 10.66 1.83
C GLN A 33 -2.78 12.06 1.27
N THR A 34 -1.91 13.01 1.67
CA THR A 34 -1.90 14.39 1.16
C THR A 34 -1.35 14.51 -0.27
N TYR A 35 -0.99 13.41 -0.88
CA TYR A 35 -0.59 13.30 -2.28
C TYR A 35 -1.74 12.72 -3.10
N ASP A 36 -2.32 13.52 -4.00
CA ASP A 36 -3.59 13.18 -4.66
C ASP A 36 -3.48 12.11 -5.75
N ARG A 37 -2.32 12.01 -6.43
CA ARG A 37 -2.13 11.09 -7.55
C ARG A 37 -1.74 9.69 -7.07
N ILE A 38 -2.69 9.02 -6.46
CA ILE A 38 -2.56 7.64 -5.97
C ILE A 38 -3.63 6.75 -6.56
N GLU A 39 -3.30 5.48 -6.70
CA GLU A 39 -4.23 4.34 -6.75
C GLU A 39 -3.90 3.37 -5.62
N VAL A 40 -4.89 2.68 -5.10
CA VAL A 40 -4.74 1.68 -4.03
C VAL A 40 -5.18 0.34 -4.59
N ILE A 41 -4.28 -0.64 -4.59
CA ILE A 41 -4.55 -1.98 -5.09
C ILE A 41 -4.53 -2.94 -3.91
N VAL A 42 -5.71 -3.42 -3.53
CA VAL A 42 -5.87 -4.38 -2.44
C VAL A 42 -6.00 -5.77 -3.02
N VAL A 43 -5.14 -6.69 -2.60
CA VAL A 43 -5.24 -8.09 -2.99
C VAL A 43 -5.63 -8.91 -1.77
N ASP A 44 -6.86 -9.39 -1.75
CA ASP A 44 -7.27 -10.41 -0.80
C ASP A 44 -6.72 -11.76 -1.24
N ASN A 45 -5.79 -12.29 -0.48
CA ASN A 45 -5.07 -13.53 -0.78
C ASN A 45 -5.81 -14.78 -0.27
N GLY A 46 -7.12 -14.85 -0.54
CA GLY A 46 -7.96 -15.96 -0.12
C GLY A 46 -8.23 -15.99 1.37
N SER A 47 -8.58 -14.84 1.96
CA SER A 47 -8.92 -14.75 3.39
C SER A 47 -10.17 -15.58 3.73
N ILE A 48 -10.16 -16.14 4.94
CA ILE A 48 -11.27 -16.92 5.50
C ILE A 48 -11.96 -16.24 6.69
N ASP A 49 -11.45 -15.07 7.10
CA ASP A 49 -12.07 -14.20 8.09
C ASP A 49 -12.93 -13.11 7.40
N ASN A 50 -13.28 -12.04 8.11
CA ASN A 50 -14.06 -10.93 7.57
C ASN A 50 -13.24 -9.89 6.78
N SER A 51 -12.00 -10.20 6.38
CA SER A 51 -11.13 -9.27 5.62
C SER A 51 -11.80 -8.83 4.32
N LEU A 52 -12.29 -9.78 3.50
CA LEU A 52 -12.89 -9.47 2.22
C LEU A 52 -14.16 -8.61 2.35
N GLU A 53 -14.98 -8.86 3.36
CA GLU A 53 -16.15 -8.04 3.67
C GLU A 53 -15.75 -6.58 3.89
N LYS A 54 -14.74 -6.34 4.71
CA LYS A 54 -14.23 -5.00 5.02
C LYS A 54 -13.54 -4.33 3.84
N ILE A 55 -12.79 -5.08 3.04
CA ILE A 55 -12.19 -4.59 1.78
C ILE A 55 -13.30 -4.09 0.84
N ASN A 56 -14.41 -4.82 0.73
CA ASN A 56 -15.51 -4.49 -0.15
C ASN A 56 -16.26 -3.20 0.24
N LEU A 57 -16.11 -2.69 1.46
CA LEU A 57 -16.62 -1.36 1.83
C LEU A 57 -16.02 -0.24 0.96
N PHE A 58 -14.85 -0.47 0.38
CA PHE A 58 -14.15 0.49 -0.48
C PHE A 58 -14.39 0.27 -1.98
N SER A 59 -15.22 -0.69 -2.38
CA SER A 59 -15.44 -1.06 -3.79
C SER A 59 -15.96 0.08 -4.67
N ASN A 60 -16.67 1.05 -4.12
CA ASN A 60 -17.17 2.21 -4.83
C ASN A 60 -16.15 3.36 -4.94
N ASN A 61 -14.98 3.25 -4.31
CA ASN A 61 -13.97 4.29 -4.38
C ASN A 61 -13.16 4.16 -5.68
N LYS A 62 -13.20 5.19 -6.52
CA LYS A 62 -12.53 5.19 -7.84
C LYS A 62 -11.02 5.03 -7.79
N LYS A 63 -10.40 5.30 -6.64
CA LYS A 63 -8.95 5.12 -6.43
C LYS A 63 -8.61 3.69 -5.98
N VAL A 64 -9.60 2.86 -5.63
CA VAL A 64 -9.38 1.51 -5.08
C VAL A 64 -9.68 0.47 -6.14
N LYS A 65 -8.73 -0.44 -6.35
CA LYS A 65 -8.88 -1.66 -7.13
C LYS A 65 -8.76 -2.86 -6.21
N ILE A 66 -9.79 -3.70 -6.20
CA ILE A 66 -9.83 -4.92 -5.37
C ILE A 66 -9.56 -6.13 -6.27
N ILE A 67 -8.70 -7.01 -5.83
CA ILE A 67 -8.40 -8.29 -6.47
C ILE A 67 -8.61 -9.38 -5.42
N GLU A 68 -9.58 -10.22 -5.64
CA GLU A 68 -9.88 -11.37 -4.81
C GLU A 68 -9.23 -12.63 -5.39
N LEU A 69 -8.45 -13.33 -4.60
CA LEU A 69 -7.93 -14.65 -4.96
C LEU A 69 -8.78 -15.73 -4.29
N LYS A 70 -9.06 -16.80 -5.03
CA LYS A 70 -9.90 -17.92 -4.55
C LYS A 70 -9.21 -18.73 -3.45
N GLU A 71 -7.88 -18.74 -3.46
CA GLU A 71 -7.06 -19.56 -2.57
C GLU A 71 -5.85 -18.75 -2.11
N ASN A 72 -5.38 -19.04 -0.91
CA ASN A 72 -4.16 -18.45 -0.39
C ASN A 72 -2.94 -18.90 -1.23
N ILE A 73 -2.12 -17.93 -1.62
CA ILE A 73 -0.81 -18.18 -2.22
C ILE A 73 0.23 -18.06 -1.11
N PRO A 74 0.83 -19.18 -0.64
CA PRO A 74 1.82 -19.15 0.42
C PRO A 74 3.07 -18.33 0.03
N PRO A 75 3.78 -17.74 1.00
CA PRO A 75 5.08 -17.11 0.77
C PRO A 75 6.06 -18.12 0.13
N GLY A 76 6.83 -17.64 -0.84
CA GLY A 76 7.82 -18.48 -1.53
C GLY A 76 7.28 -19.31 -2.70
N THR A 77 5.99 -19.21 -3.02
CA THR A 77 5.45 -19.85 -4.23
C THR A 77 6.08 -19.21 -5.46
N GLU A 78 6.81 -20.00 -6.24
CA GLU A 78 7.61 -19.55 -7.37
C GLU A 78 6.74 -18.81 -8.40
N GLY A 79 7.18 -17.59 -8.74
CA GLY A 79 6.52 -16.74 -9.75
C GLY A 79 5.15 -16.18 -9.37
N LYS A 80 4.64 -16.45 -8.17
CA LYS A 80 3.32 -15.99 -7.72
C LYS A 80 3.41 -15.41 -6.30
N SER A 81 2.84 -14.24 -6.11
CA SER A 81 2.58 -13.64 -4.80
C SER A 81 1.48 -12.60 -4.91
N ALA A 82 0.77 -12.31 -3.83
CA ALA A 82 -0.23 -11.25 -3.80
C ALA A 82 0.37 -9.89 -4.22
N VAL A 83 1.58 -9.59 -3.75
CA VAL A 83 2.33 -8.38 -4.15
C VAL A 83 2.63 -8.38 -5.64
N GLY A 84 3.13 -9.49 -6.20
CA GLY A 84 3.44 -9.60 -7.64
C GLY A 84 2.20 -9.46 -8.52
N ILE A 85 1.06 -9.98 -8.07
CA ILE A 85 -0.24 -9.82 -8.74
C ILE A 85 -0.65 -8.34 -8.72
N ALA A 86 -0.52 -7.68 -7.57
CA ALA A 86 -0.84 -6.26 -7.45
C ALA A 86 0.05 -5.40 -8.35
N ILE A 87 1.38 -5.64 -8.39
CA ILE A 87 2.31 -4.92 -9.26
C ILE A 87 1.92 -5.07 -10.73
N LYS A 88 1.57 -6.28 -11.19
CA LYS A 88 1.12 -6.51 -12.58
C LYS A 88 -0.17 -5.77 -12.93
N ASN A 89 -0.96 -5.43 -11.92
CA ASN A 89 -2.22 -4.72 -12.05
C ASN A 89 -2.13 -3.22 -11.73
N SER A 90 -0.93 -2.71 -11.48
CA SER A 90 -0.67 -1.31 -11.17
C SER A 90 -0.41 -0.49 -12.44
N SER A 91 -0.73 0.80 -12.36
CA SER A 91 -0.52 1.78 -13.44
C SER A 91 0.46 2.89 -13.04
N GLY A 92 0.86 2.95 -11.78
CA GLY A 92 1.72 3.99 -11.25
C GLY A 92 3.17 3.85 -11.70
N GLY A 93 3.84 4.98 -11.89
CA GLY A 93 5.29 5.03 -12.13
C GLY A 93 6.11 4.70 -10.89
N TYR A 94 5.50 4.72 -9.72
CA TYR A 94 6.09 4.32 -8.44
C TYR A 94 5.19 3.35 -7.70
N ILE A 95 5.82 2.42 -6.98
CA ILE A 95 5.15 1.42 -6.14
C ILE A 95 5.46 1.71 -4.67
N SER A 96 4.44 1.67 -3.83
CA SER A 96 4.57 1.71 -2.37
C SER A 96 3.84 0.53 -1.77
N ILE A 97 4.52 -0.32 -1.01
CA ILE A 97 3.90 -1.49 -0.37
C ILE A 97 3.47 -1.09 1.04
N LEU A 98 2.23 -1.41 1.38
CA LEU A 98 1.64 -1.21 2.71
C LEU A 98 1.03 -2.54 3.16
N TYR A 99 1.58 -3.15 4.20
CA TYR A 99 1.03 -4.40 4.72
C TYR A 99 -0.26 -4.15 5.49
N ALA A 100 -1.14 -5.14 5.51
CA ALA A 100 -2.52 -5.01 5.97
C ALA A 100 -2.68 -4.69 7.47
N ASP A 101 -1.65 -4.93 8.27
CA ASP A 101 -1.54 -4.61 9.71
C ASP A 101 -0.86 -3.27 10.00
N ASP A 102 -0.38 -2.57 8.96
CA ASP A 102 0.25 -1.26 9.05
C ASP A 102 -0.69 -0.14 8.61
N TRP A 103 -0.29 1.11 8.87
CA TRP A 103 -0.92 2.30 8.29
C TRP A 103 0.10 3.41 7.99
N TYR A 104 -0.23 4.24 7.02
CA TYR A 104 0.59 5.38 6.64
C TYR A 104 0.21 6.63 7.42
N LEU A 105 1.22 7.43 7.77
CA LEU A 105 1.00 8.83 8.15
C LEU A 105 0.62 9.64 6.92
N LYS A 106 -0.29 10.62 7.06
CA LYS A 106 -0.91 11.38 5.95
C LYS A 106 0.07 11.98 4.94
N SER A 107 1.27 12.37 5.36
CA SER A 107 2.25 13.02 4.48
C SER A 107 3.34 12.08 3.95
N LYS A 108 3.23 10.77 4.17
CA LYS A 108 4.30 9.81 3.84
C LYS A 108 4.61 9.81 2.34
N ILE A 109 3.63 9.59 1.49
CA ILE A 109 3.82 9.52 0.03
C ILE A 109 4.32 10.88 -0.51
N LYS A 110 3.71 11.98 -0.08
CA LYS A 110 4.15 13.31 -0.51
C LYS A 110 5.63 13.55 -0.20
N LYS A 111 6.07 13.29 1.03
CA LYS A 111 7.47 13.46 1.43
C LYS A 111 8.44 12.61 0.60
N GLN A 112 8.06 11.37 0.29
CA GLN A 112 8.87 10.47 -0.53
C GLN A 112 8.97 10.95 -1.98
N ILE A 113 7.87 11.41 -2.58
CA ILE A 113 7.88 11.96 -3.94
C ILE A 113 8.69 13.28 -3.99
N ASP A 114 8.52 14.17 -3.00
CA ASP A 114 9.29 15.40 -2.91
C ASP A 114 10.80 15.12 -2.82
N LEU A 115 11.18 14.03 -2.14
CA LEU A 115 12.57 13.58 -2.08
C LEU A 115 13.03 12.99 -3.43
N PHE A 116 12.26 12.09 -4.04
CA PHE A 116 12.56 11.53 -5.35
C PHE A 116 12.82 12.61 -6.41
N ASN A 117 12.04 13.69 -6.40
CA ASN A 117 12.19 14.79 -7.35
C ASN A 117 13.51 15.56 -7.18
N LYS A 118 14.16 15.45 -6.01
CA LYS A 118 15.46 16.09 -5.70
C LYS A 118 16.65 15.16 -5.94
N LEU A 119 16.43 13.87 -6.10
CA LEU A 119 17.48 12.88 -6.26
C LEU A 119 17.84 12.69 -7.75
N PRO A 120 19.07 12.24 -8.06
CA PRO A 120 19.44 11.85 -9.41
C PRO A 120 18.49 10.79 -9.98
N SER A 121 18.32 10.77 -11.30
CA SER A 121 17.46 9.81 -11.99
C SER A 121 17.92 8.35 -11.88
N SER A 122 19.15 8.13 -11.40
CA SER A 122 19.71 6.80 -11.13
C SER A 122 19.15 6.17 -9.86
N ASP A 123 18.57 6.97 -8.93
CA ASP A 123 18.07 6.47 -7.66
C ASP A 123 16.71 5.79 -7.85
N GLY A 124 16.65 4.52 -7.47
CA GLY A 124 15.47 3.67 -7.68
C GLY A 124 14.57 3.51 -6.46
N VAL A 125 15.07 3.78 -5.24
CA VAL A 125 14.35 3.52 -4.00
C VAL A 125 14.50 4.67 -3.01
N VAL A 126 13.38 5.06 -2.39
CA VAL A 126 13.34 5.96 -1.23
C VAL A 126 12.62 5.25 -0.10
N TYR A 127 13.24 5.18 1.06
CA TYR A 127 12.64 4.61 2.27
C TYR A 127 12.51 5.67 3.37
N CYS A 128 11.74 5.38 4.40
CA CYS A 128 11.59 6.22 5.59
C CYS A 128 11.65 5.37 6.86
N HIS A 129 11.91 6.02 7.99
CA HIS A 129 11.72 5.37 9.29
C HIS A 129 10.24 5.12 9.55
N GLY A 130 9.94 3.99 10.22
CA GLY A 130 8.63 3.67 10.73
C GLY A 130 8.53 3.91 12.23
N TYR A 131 7.31 3.86 12.73
CA TYR A 131 7.01 3.78 14.15
C TYR A 131 6.39 2.41 14.42
N ARG A 132 6.67 1.84 15.59
CA ARG A 132 5.96 0.67 16.09
C ARG A 132 4.81 1.16 16.95
N TYR A 133 3.60 0.70 16.67
CA TYR A 133 2.45 0.88 17.56
C TYR A 133 2.32 -0.34 18.48
N ILE A 134 2.23 -0.11 19.77
CA ILE A 134 2.07 -1.16 20.78
C ILE A 134 0.66 -1.03 21.35
N GLU A 135 -0.24 -1.95 20.95
CA GLU A 135 -1.66 -1.90 21.33
C GLU A 135 -1.87 -1.93 22.84
N SER A 136 -1.08 -2.71 23.57
CA SER A 136 -1.21 -2.86 25.04
C SER A 136 -0.95 -1.56 25.82
N VAL A 137 -0.22 -0.62 25.26
CA VAL A 137 0.08 0.68 25.88
C VAL A 137 -0.48 1.87 25.10
N GLY A 138 -1.00 1.66 23.89
CA GLY A 138 -1.56 2.72 23.06
C GLY A 138 -0.55 3.74 22.56
N GLU A 139 0.74 3.40 22.50
CA GLU A 139 1.82 4.32 22.18
C GLU A 139 2.52 3.99 20.86
N LEU A 140 2.98 5.05 20.17
CA LEU A 140 3.89 4.96 19.03
C LEU A 140 5.33 5.05 19.54
N THR A 141 6.15 4.04 19.23
CA THR A 141 7.59 4.06 19.49
C THR A 141 8.37 4.14 18.19
N ARG A 142 9.58 4.71 18.25
CA ARG A 142 10.46 4.88 17.08
C ARG A 142 11.46 3.75 16.99
#